data_d21891963ebe97c2a948d5cfd29eaae1
#
_entry.id   d21891963ebe97c2a948d5cfd29eaae1
#
_cell.length_a   1.000
_cell.length_b   1.000
_cell.length_c   1.000
_cell.angle_alpha   90.00
_cell.angle_beta   90.00
_cell.angle_gamma   90.00
#
_symmetry.space_group_name_H-M   'P 1'
#
loop_
_entity.id
_entity.type
_entity.pdbx_description
1 polymer ?
#
loop_
_entity_poly.entity_id
_entity_poly.type
_entity_poly.pdbx_seq_one_letter_code
_entity_poly.pdbx_strand_id
1 'polypeptide(L)'
;MLNNPYVRTIVLSRILLNLGIWVRNFAILLYVTDLTGNNPVYVSLISVAEFAPIFLFAFIGGTFADRWRPKRTMVSSDALSAVSVFLVLIAVHNGSWQALLVLTFVSASLSQFSQPSAMKLFKQHVPAEQLQSVMAMFQSMVAFFTVIGPIAGAFVYQSFGIEVSLIVTGALFLGSGLILTMLPRDLQDETQSKQQNLKQELIEGLRYVWNNQTLRTLGATFAAAGLGAGLTQPLAIFVTIENLGQDKSFLQWLLTVNGAAMLVGGGFVMAFAKKIPPQTLLALGLSVSAVGTLGIGWSTSVIFTILLLVLNGFFYPTIHIGINTMILNNTEGPYIGRVGGALTPIYMGMMVLGMSLGGLLKDQLSLFAVYAASTFLFLTGSALLLPLLKKKTSTASVLEQ
;
A
#
# COMPACT_ATOMS: atom_id res chain seq x y z
N MET A 1 -4.21 27.57 0.99
CA MET A 1 -4.30 26.13 1.28
C MET A 1 -3.97 25.84 2.76
N LEU A 2 -2.75 26.06 3.24
CA LEU A 2 -2.35 25.83 4.65
C LEU A 2 -2.97 26.80 5.64
N ASN A 3 -3.59 27.89 5.21
CA ASN A 3 -4.37 28.78 6.06
C ASN A 3 -5.71 28.16 6.52
N ASN A 4 -6.16 27.09 5.86
CA ASN A 4 -7.34 26.35 6.31
C ASN A 4 -6.96 25.51 7.54
N PRO A 5 -7.60 25.73 8.71
CA PRO A 5 -7.25 25.03 9.95
C PRO A 5 -7.46 23.51 9.85
N TYR A 6 -8.47 23.06 9.09
CA TYR A 6 -8.69 21.63 8.87
C TYR A 6 -7.52 20.99 8.10
N VAL A 7 -7.08 21.63 7.01
CA VAL A 7 -5.97 21.12 6.19
C VAL A 7 -4.69 21.05 7.02
N ARG A 8 -4.34 22.14 7.70
CA ARG A 8 -3.13 22.23 8.53
C ARG A 8 -3.12 21.18 9.65
N THR A 9 -4.21 21.09 10.40
CA THR A 9 -4.32 20.16 11.53
C THR A 9 -4.27 18.71 11.09
N ILE A 10 -5.02 18.33 10.04
CA ILE A 10 -5.03 16.97 9.52
C ILE A 10 -3.65 16.60 8.94
N VAL A 11 -3.04 17.48 8.13
CA VAL A 11 -1.71 17.19 7.56
C VAL A 11 -0.66 17.00 8.64
N LEU A 12 -0.62 17.87 9.65
CA LEU A 12 0.33 17.76 10.76
C LEU A 12 0.13 16.46 11.56
N SER A 13 -1.11 16.10 11.86
CA SER A 13 -1.45 14.82 12.49
C SER A 13 -0.95 13.64 11.62
N ARG A 14 -1.20 13.68 10.31
CA ARG A 14 -0.79 12.59 9.40
C ARG A 14 0.74 12.47 9.26
N ILE A 15 1.49 13.56 9.39
CA ILE A 15 2.96 13.53 9.44
C ILE A 15 3.42 12.71 10.64
N LEU A 16 2.91 13.01 11.85
CA LEU A 16 3.25 12.25 13.05
C LEU A 16 2.84 10.79 12.95
N LEU A 17 1.61 10.54 12.47
CA LEU A 17 1.10 9.18 12.31
C LEU A 17 1.95 8.36 11.35
N ASN A 18 2.29 8.89 10.17
CA ASN A 18 3.12 8.18 9.18
C ASN A 18 4.52 7.91 9.71
N LEU A 19 5.14 8.88 10.38
CA LEU A 19 6.44 8.67 11.02
C LEU A 19 6.37 7.53 12.05
N GLY A 20 5.34 7.53 12.90
CA GLY A 20 5.12 6.47 13.88
C GLY A 20 4.91 5.09 13.23
N ILE A 21 4.15 5.01 12.15
CA ILE A 21 3.94 3.78 11.39
C ILE A 21 5.27 3.24 10.84
N TRP A 22 6.11 4.09 10.25
CA TRP A 22 7.41 3.66 9.71
C TRP A 22 8.38 3.22 10.79
N VAL A 23 8.45 3.96 11.92
CA VAL A 23 9.28 3.57 13.07
C VAL A 23 8.83 2.21 13.61
N ARG A 24 7.52 2.02 13.80
CA ARG A 24 6.95 0.75 14.25
C ARG A 24 7.28 -0.39 13.30
N ASN A 25 6.97 -0.23 12.01
CA ASN A 25 7.09 -1.31 11.02
C ASN A 25 8.55 -1.77 10.87
N PHE A 26 9.49 -0.82 10.80
CA PHE A 26 10.92 -1.16 10.72
C PHE A 26 11.43 -1.79 12.00
N ALA A 27 11.07 -1.24 13.17
CA ALA A 27 11.49 -1.80 14.44
C ALA A 27 10.98 -3.24 14.63
N ILE A 28 9.71 -3.50 14.31
CA ILE A 28 9.13 -4.85 14.40
C ILE A 28 9.80 -5.79 13.40
N LEU A 29 9.99 -5.36 12.14
CA LEU A 29 10.63 -6.17 11.12
C LEU A 29 12.04 -6.59 11.54
N LEU A 30 12.90 -5.65 11.95
CA LEU A 30 14.27 -5.93 12.32
C LEU A 30 14.34 -6.77 13.60
N TYR A 31 13.56 -6.43 14.62
CA TYR A 31 13.51 -7.14 15.89
C TYR A 31 13.04 -8.60 15.76
N VAL A 32 11.94 -8.83 15.04
CA VAL A 32 11.41 -10.19 14.85
C VAL A 32 12.34 -11.01 13.98
N THR A 33 12.97 -10.42 12.96
CA THR A 33 13.98 -11.10 12.14
C THR A 33 15.14 -11.62 13.00
N ASP A 34 15.64 -10.79 13.92
CA ASP A 34 16.71 -11.22 14.87
C ASP A 34 16.25 -12.30 15.82
N LEU A 35 15.12 -12.05 16.47
CA LEU A 35 14.65 -12.92 17.55
C LEU A 35 14.27 -14.32 17.05
N THR A 36 13.82 -14.41 15.80
CA THR A 36 13.40 -15.68 15.19
C THR A 36 14.50 -16.36 14.37
N GLY A 37 15.73 -15.85 14.43
CA GLY A 37 16.87 -16.42 13.69
C GLY A 37 16.67 -16.36 12.17
N ASN A 38 16.13 -15.25 11.66
CA ASN A 38 15.81 -15.03 10.24
C ASN A 38 14.75 -16.00 9.71
N ASN A 39 13.76 -16.39 10.51
CA ASN A 39 12.70 -17.28 10.05
C ASN A 39 11.72 -16.55 9.09
N PRO A 40 11.62 -17.00 7.81
CA PRO A 40 10.84 -16.29 6.80
C PRO A 40 9.34 -16.33 7.04
N VAL A 41 8.83 -17.34 7.75
CA VAL A 41 7.41 -17.47 8.08
C VAL A 41 6.98 -16.36 9.02
N TYR A 42 7.75 -16.11 10.10
CA TYR A 42 7.42 -15.04 11.05
C TYR A 42 7.58 -13.65 10.44
N VAL A 43 8.59 -13.44 9.61
CA VAL A 43 8.78 -12.18 8.86
C VAL A 43 7.58 -11.93 7.92
N SER A 44 7.11 -12.96 7.23
CA SER A 44 5.92 -12.85 6.37
C SER A 44 4.65 -12.59 7.16
N LEU A 45 4.50 -13.16 8.37
CA LEU A 45 3.36 -12.90 9.24
C LEU A 45 3.25 -11.43 9.67
N ILE A 46 4.38 -10.70 9.80
CA ILE A 46 4.36 -9.26 10.08
C ILE A 46 3.64 -8.53 8.93
N SER A 47 4.02 -8.83 7.69
CA SER A 47 3.38 -8.23 6.51
C SER A 47 1.91 -8.63 6.40
N VAL A 48 1.56 -9.88 6.68
CA VAL A 48 0.16 -10.32 6.73
C VAL A 48 -0.61 -9.54 7.79
N ALA A 49 -0.05 -9.35 8.99
CA ALA A 49 -0.70 -8.58 10.06
C ALA A 49 -0.90 -7.10 9.68
N GLU A 50 -0.05 -6.53 8.84
CA GLU A 50 -0.17 -5.17 8.33
C GLU A 50 -1.22 -5.05 7.22
N PHE A 51 -1.22 -5.97 6.25
CA PHE A 51 -2.04 -5.86 5.03
C PHE A 51 -3.38 -6.59 5.10
N ALA A 52 -3.54 -7.63 5.92
CA ALA A 52 -4.80 -8.31 6.08
C ALA A 52 -5.95 -7.42 6.57
N PRO A 53 -5.73 -6.50 7.54
CA PRO A 53 -6.76 -5.53 7.90
C PRO A 53 -7.18 -4.63 6.75
N ILE A 54 -6.26 -4.22 5.89
CA ILE A 54 -6.57 -3.39 4.71
C ILE A 54 -7.56 -4.14 3.81
N PHE A 55 -7.32 -5.42 3.56
CA PHE A 55 -8.23 -6.28 2.79
C PHE A 55 -9.58 -6.47 3.50
N LEU A 56 -9.57 -6.84 4.79
CA LEU A 56 -10.78 -7.15 5.56
C LEU A 56 -11.68 -5.92 5.76
N PHE A 57 -11.08 -4.75 6.01
CA PHE A 57 -11.82 -3.53 6.32
C PHE A 57 -11.98 -2.58 5.13
N ALA A 58 -11.41 -2.89 3.95
CA ALA A 58 -11.58 -2.09 2.75
C ALA A 58 -13.07 -1.83 2.40
N PHE A 59 -13.92 -2.84 2.62
CA PHE A 59 -15.37 -2.73 2.39
C PHE A 59 -16.12 -2.07 3.53
N ILE A 60 -15.67 -2.30 4.75
CA ILE A 60 -16.38 -1.90 5.97
C ILE A 60 -16.03 -0.45 6.32
N GLY A 61 -14.75 -0.07 6.15
CA GLY A 61 -14.22 1.24 6.56
C GLY A 61 -14.92 2.43 5.93
N GLY A 62 -15.22 2.38 4.64
CA GLY A 62 -15.93 3.44 3.93
C GLY A 62 -17.34 3.68 4.48
N THR A 63 -18.10 2.61 4.71
CA THR A 63 -19.46 2.68 5.22
C THR A 63 -19.55 3.24 6.63
N PHE A 64 -18.63 2.81 7.50
CA PHE A 64 -18.57 3.34 8.85
C PHE A 64 -18.10 4.80 8.88
N ALA A 65 -17.14 5.18 8.01
CA ALA A 65 -16.68 6.55 7.88
C ALA A 65 -17.82 7.50 7.46
N ASP A 66 -18.76 7.04 6.62
CA ASP A 66 -19.93 7.83 6.22
C ASP A 66 -20.91 8.07 7.37
N ARG A 67 -21.06 7.10 8.28
CA ARG A 67 -22.00 7.14 9.40
C ARG A 67 -21.43 7.79 10.66
N TRP A 68 -20.12 7.63 10.89
CA TRP A 68 -19.47 8.10 12.10
C TRP A 68 -19.01 9.55 11.95
N ARG A 69 -18.86 10.21 13.09
CA ARG A 69 -18.34 11.57 13.17
C ARG A 69 -16.84 11.56 12.85
N PRO A 70 -16.40 12.18 11.75
CA PRO A 70 -15.04 11.98 11.23
C PRO A 70 -13.95 12.41 12.19
N LYS A 71 -14.09 13.56 12.88
CA LYS A 71 -13.14 13.99 13.91
C LYS A 71 -13.02 12.96 15.04
N ARG A 72 -14.16 12.51 15.58
CA ARG A 72 -14.17 11.53 16.70
C ARG A 72 -13.53 10.22 16.26
N THR A 73 -13.83 9.76 15.07
CA THR A 73 -13.25 8.53 14.51
C THR A 73 -11.75 8.63 14.39
N MET A 74 -11.22 9.73 13.85
CA MET A 74 -9.78 9.94 13.74
C MET A 74 -9.10 10.00 15.10
N VAL A 75 -9.63 10.81 16.04
CA VAL A 75 -9.07 10.94 17.39
C VAL A 75 -9.09 9.61 18.13
N SER A 76 -10.22 8.88 18.10
CA SER A 76 -10.33 7.59 18.78
C SER A 76 -9.43 6.53 18.15
N SER A 77 -9.31 6.48 16.83
CA SER A 77 -8.42 5.53 16.15
C SER A 77 -6.96 5.77 16.52
N ASP A 78 -6.49 7.02 16.50
CA ASP A 78 -5.11 7.34 16.80
C ASP A 78 -4.82 7.14 18.32
N ALA A 79 -5.75 7.47 19.20
CA ALA A 79 -5.64 7.23 20.65
C ALA A 79 -5.63 5.72 20.99
N LEU A 80 -6.53 4.93 20.39
CA LEU A 80 -6.56 3.48 20.58
C LEU A 80 -5.31 2.80 20.01
N SER A 81 -4.79 3.30 18.89
CA SER A 81 -3.50 2.83 18.35
C SER A 81 -2.36 3.12 19.34
N ALA A 82 -2.32 4.30 19.95
CA ALA A 82 -1.32 4.62 20.95
C ALA A 82 -1.44 3.73 22.20
N VAL A 83 -2.66 3.53 22.70
CA VAL A 83 -2.92 2.63 23.86
C VAL A 83 -2.45 1.21 23.52
N SER A 84 -2.77 0.70 22.31
CA SER A 84 -2.34 -0.63 21.90
C SER A 84 -0.82 -0.77 21.85
N VAL A 85 -0.09 0.29 21.43
CA VAL A 85 1.38 0.31 21.46
C VAL A 85 1.92 0.17 22.88
N PHE A 86 1.38 0.92 23.85
CA PHE A 86 1.85 0.85 25.24
C PHE A 86 1.50 -0.49 25.91
N LEU A 87 0.35 -1.08 25.60
CA LEU A 87 0.00 -2.42 26.09
C LEU A 87 0.97 -3.47 25.54
N VAL A 88 1.32 -3.36 24.27
CA VAL A 88 2.27 -4.30 23.65
C VAL A 88 3.69 -4.06 24.13
N LEU A 89 4.09 -2.82 24.43
CA LEU A 89 5.38 -2.54 25.06
C LEU A 89 5.52 -3.33 26.38
N ILE A 90 4.48 -3.34 27.21
CA ILE A 90 4.46 -4.12 28.45
C ILE A 90 4.58 -5.62 28.15
N ALA A 91 3.86 -6.13 27.15
CA ALA A 91 3.92 -7.53 26.76
C ALA A 91 5.30 -7.93 26.22
N VAL A 92 5.93 -7.10 25.42
CA VAL A 92 7.28 -7.32 24.87
C VAL A 92 8.32 -7.31 25.99
N HIS A 93 8.23 -6.36 26.92
CA HIS A 93 9.09 -6.30 28.10
C HIS A 93 9.02 -7.60 28.94
N ASN A 94 7.85 -8.24 28.98
CA ASN A 94 7.64 -9.54 29.64
C ASN A 94 7.94 -10.76 28.73
N GLY A 95 8.61 -10.55 27.60
CA GLY A 95 9.06 -11.61 26.68
C GLY A 95 8.06 -12.10 25.64
N SER A 96 6.87 -11.49 25.54
CA SER A 96 5.84 -11.89 24.57
C SER A 96 5.98 -11.09 23.25
N TRP A 97 6.91 -11.47 22.40
CA TRP A 97 7.11 -10.79 21.12
C TRP A 97 5.94 -10.94 20.13
N GLN A 98 5.16 -12.02 20.24
CA GLN A 98 3.97 -12.25 19.39
C GLN A 98 2.93 -11.13 19.51
N ALA A 99 2.93 -10.42 20.63
CA ALA A 99 2.10 -9.24 20.83
C ALA A 99 2.34 -8.14 19.76
N LEU A 100 3.54 -8.09 19.16
CA LEU A 100 3.87 -7.17 18.05
C LEU A 100 3.01 -7.44 16.81
N LEU A 101 2.68 -8.70 16.51
CA LEU A 101 1.78 -9.04 15.40
C LEU A 101 0.36 -8.53 15.67
N VAL A 102 -0.11 -8.71 16.91
CA VAL A 102 -1.43 -8.21 17.35
C VAL A 102 -1.47 -6.68 17.26
N LEU A 103 -0.42 -5.99 17.73
CA LEU A 103 -0.30 -4.54 17.62
C LEU A 103 -0.40 -4.08 16.16
N THR A 104 0.38 -4.70 15.28
CA THR A 104 0.39 -4.35 13.86
C THR A 104 -1.01 -4.51 13.25
N PHE A 105 -1.68 -5.63 13.52
CA PHE A 105 -3.03 -5.90 13.06
C PHE A 105 -4.05 -4.89 13.58
N VAL A 106 -4.05 -4.61 14.89
CA VAL A 106 -4.98 -3.66 15.53
C VAL A 106 -4.77 -2.25 14.97
N SER A 107 -3.53 -1.77 14.95
CA SER A 107 -3.21 -0.43 14.45
C SER A 107 -3.53 -0.27 12.96
N ALA A 108 -3.25 -1.28 12.13
CA ALA A 108 -3.62 -1.28 10.72
C ALA A 108 -5.15 -1.29 10.53
N SER A 109 -5.90 -2.02 11.37
CA SER A 109 -7.36 -2.01 11.37
C SER A 109 -7.93 -0.62 11.69
N LEU A 110 -7.41 0.02 12.72
CA LEU A 110 -7.85 1.36 13.14
C LEU A 110 -7.58 2.42 12.07
N SER A 111 -6.49 2.30 11.34
CA SER A 111 -6.14 3.22 10.24
C SER A 111 -7.16 3.17 9.09
N GLN A 112 -7.84 2.02 8.86
CA GLN A 112 -8.85 1.87 7.82
C GLN A 112 -10.10 2.71 8.08
N PHE A 113 -10.34 3.14 9.31
CA PHE A 113 -11.43 4.05 9.67
C PHE A 113 -10.96 5.51 9.71
N SER A 114 -9.72 5.74 10.10
CA SER A 114 -9.15 7.09 10.25
C SER A 114 -8.90 7.77 8.89
N GLN A 115 -8.43 7.04 7.88
CA GLN A 115 -8.10 7.60 6.56
C GLN A 115 -9.32 8.09 5.78
N PRO A 116 -10.42 7.32 5.61
CA PRO A 116 -11.63 7.82 4.95
C PRO A 116 -12.26 9.01 5.69
N SER A 117 -12.17 9.04 7.03
CA SER A 117 -12.65 10.16 7.83
C SER A 117 -11.89 11.46 7.54
N ALA A 118 -10.56 11.39 7.32
CA ALA A 118 -9.77 12.55 6.88
C ALA A 118 -10.22 13.06 5.50
N MET A 119 -10.47 12.14 4.55
CA MET A 119 -10.96 12.50 3.21
C MET A 119 -12.34 13.17 3.26
N LYS A 120 -13.23 12.69 4.14
CA LYS A 120 -14.55 13.30 4.37
C LYS A 120 -14.42 14.74 4.88
N LEU A 121 -13.53 14.98 5.86
CA LEU A 121 -13.29 16.34 6.38
C LEU A 121 -12.71 17.27 5.29
N PHE A 122 -11.80 16.80 4.45
CA PHE A 122 -11.31 17.60 3.33
C PHE A 122 -12.44 17.96 2.37
N LYS A 123 -13.29 17.00 1.99
CA LYS A 123 -14.43 17.24 1.10
C LYS A 123 -15.45 18.24 1.69
N GLN A 124 -15.64 18.26 3.01
CA GLN A 124 -16.61 19.13 3.68
C GLN A 124 -16.09 20.56 3.91
N HIS A 125 -14.76 20.73 4.13
CA HIS A 125 -14.21 22.00 4.63
C HIS A 125 -13.17 22.65 3.72
N VAL A 126 -12.88 22.04 2.56
CA VAL A 126 -11.98 22.61 1.55
C VAL A 126 -12.80 23.05 0.34
N PRO A 127 -12.62 24.29 -0.15
CA PRO A 127 -13.25 24.75 -1.39
C PRO A 127 -12.93 23.80 -2.57
N ALA A 128 -13.91 23.58 -3.45
CA ALA A 128 -13.80 22.64 -4.57
C ALA A 128 -12.56 22.89 -5.45
N GLU A 129 -12.22 24.19 -5.67
CA GLU A 129 -11.07 24.62 -6.47
C GLU A 129 -9.72 24.22 -5.83
N GLN A 130 -9.68 24.08 -4.49
CA GLN A 130 -8.47 23.75 -3.74
C GLN A 130 -8.38 22.24 -3.39
N LEU A 131 -9.49 21.50 -3.52
CA LEU A 131 -9.57 20.10 -3.08
C LEU A 131 -8.54 19.23 -3.80
N GLN A 132 -8.40 19.40 -5.13
CA GLN A 132 -7.41 18.67 -5.92
C GLN A 132 -5.97 18.92 -5.43
N SER A 133 -5.66 20.18 -5.10
CA SER A 133 -4.33 20.55 -4.60
C SER A 133 -4.06 19.99 -3.20
N VAL A 134 -5.08 19.95 -2.32
CA VAL A 134 -4.98 19.32 -0.98
C VAL A 134 -4.75 17.83 -1.10
N MET A 135 -5.47 17.14 -2.02
CA MET A 135 -5.27 15.72 -2.28
C MET A 135 -3.86 15.43 -2.85
N ALA A 136 -3.38 16.27 -3.77
CA ALA A 136 -2.03 16.14 -4.30
C ALA A 136 -0.96 16.31 -3.20
N MET A 137 -1.13 17.32 -2.33
CA MET A 137 -0.24 17.51 -1.17
C MET A 137 -0.24 16.31 -0.22
N PHE A 138 -1.42 15.75 0.06
CA PHE A 138 -1.55 14.57 0.91
C PHE A 138 -0.85 13.35 0.31
N GLN A 139 -1.03 13.10 -0.99
CA GLN A 139 -0.33 12.02 -1.70
C GLN A 139 1.18 12.24 -1.77
N SER A 140 1.63 13.48 -1.97
CA SER A 140 3.06 13.82 -1.94
C SER A 140 3.68 13.57 -0.56
N MET A 141 2.93 13.83 0.52
CA MET A 141 3.37 13.51 1.87
C MET A 141 3.52 11.99 2.07
N VAL A 142 2.55 11.19 1.63
CA VAL A 142 2.66 9.72 1.70
C VAL A 142 3.88 9.24 0.91
N ALA A 143 4.05 9.75 -0.31
CA ALA A 143 5.18 9.42 -1.16
C ALA A 143 6.54 9.87 -0.55
N PHE A 144 6.60 11.01 0.13
CA PHE A 144 7.79 11.44 0.89
C PHE A 144 8.16 10.43 1.98
N PHE A 145 7.18 9.93 2.73
CA PHE A 145 7.42 8.94 3.77
C PHE A 145 7.84 7.56 3.22
N THR A 146 7.53 7.19 1.98
CA THR A 146 8.09 5.96 1.39
C THR A 146 9.61 6.04 1.17
N VAL A 147 10.16 7.26 1.08
CA VAL A 147 11.60 7.50 0.93
C VAL A 147 12.28 7.67 2.29
N ILE A 148 11.76 8.54 3.14
CA ILE A 148 12.40 8.90 4.41
C ILE A 148 12.04 7.93 5.55
N GLY A 149 10.86 7.33 5.47
CA GLY A 149 10.33 6.46 6.51
C GLY A 149 11.23 5.27 6.86
N PRO A 150 11.74 4.49 5.87
CA PRO A 150 12.68 3.40 6.14
C PRO A 150 13.92 3.85 6.91
N ILE A 151 14.49 5.00 6.52
CA ILE A 151 15.70 5.57 7.18
C ILE A 151 15.37 5.96 8.61
N ALA A 152 14.27 6.69 8.83
CA ALA A 152 13.86 7.12 10.17
C ALA A 152 13.57 5.91 11.08
N GLY A 153 12.85 4.91 10.56
CA GLY A 153 12.50 3.70 11.31
C GLY A 153 13.73 2.87 11.68
N ALA A 154 14.64 2.64 10.73
CA ALA A 154 15.86 1.91 10.97
C ALA A 154 16.79 2.67 11.95
N PHE A 155 16.92 3.99 11.82
CA PHE A 155 17.71 4.82 12.71
C PHE A 155 17.25 4.71 14.17
N VAL A 156 15.94 4.84 14.42
CA VAL A 156 15.41 4.76 15.78
C VAL A 156 15.66 3.37 16.38
N TYR A 157 15.40 2.30 15.61
CA TYR A 157 15.60 0.95 16.11
C TYR A 157 17.07 0.62 16.37
N GLN A 158 17.97 0.97 15.45
CA GLN A 158 19.41 0.68 15.60
C GLN A 158 20.05 1.46 16.75
N SER A 159 19.61 2.69 16.96
CA SER A 159 20.17 3.54 18.02
C SER A 159 19.60 3.22 19.41
N PHE A 160 18.36 2.76 19.50
CA PHE A 160 17.64 2.71 20.78
C PHE A 160 16.90 1.38 21.04
N GLY A 161 16.85 0.46 20.06
CA GLY A 161 16.19 -0.82 20.19
C GLY A 161 14.67 -0.78 20.13
N ILE A 162 14.03 -1.94 20.39
CA ILE A 162 12.58 -2.14 20.20
C ILE A 162 11.74 -1.34 21.20
N GLU A 163 12.14 -1.30 22.48
CA GLU A 163 11.33 -0.67 23.53
C GLU A 163 11.20 0.84 23.27
N VAL A 164 12.32 1.52 22.99
CA VAL A 164 12.31 2.95 22.69
C VAL A 164 11.58 3.23 21.38
N SER A 165 11.71 2.35 20.37
CA SER A 165 10.96 2.47 19.13
C SER A 165 9.44 2.42 19.35
N LEU A 166 8.98 1.55 20.25
CA LEU A 166 7.56 1.48 20.64
C LEU A 166 7.15 2.72 21.43
N ILE A 167 7.98 3.23 22.37
CA ILE A 167 7.69 4.48 23.09
C ILE A 167 7.56 5.65 22.11
N VAL A 168 8.49 5.81 21.18
CA VAL A 168 8.45 6.86 20.15
C VAL A 168 7.19 6.72 19.29
N THR A 169 6.85 5.49 18.86
CA THR A 169 5.61 5.22 18.09
C THR A 169 4.37 5.62 18.88
N GLY A 170 4.26 5.20 20.13
CA GLY A 170 3.14 5.56 21.03
C GLY A 170 3.02 7.05 21.23
N ALA A 171 4.13 7.76 21.47
CA ALA A 171 4.17 9.21 21.60
C ALA A 171 3.74 9.93 20.32
N LEU A 172 4.17 9.47 19.15
CA LEU A 172 3.77 10.02 17.85
C LEU A 172 2.27 9.80 17.57
N PHE A 173 1.73 8.63 17.90
CA PHE A 173 0.30 8.35 17.76
C PHE A 173 -0.54 9.18 18.73
N LEU A 174 -0.13 9.33 20.00
CA LEU A 174 -0.76 10.24 20.93
C LEU A 174 -0.70 11.69 20.46
N GLY A 175 0.45 12.15 20.00
CA GLY A 175 0.63 13.49 19.44
C GLY A 175 -0.30 13.75 18.25
N SER A 176 -0.44 12.76 17.36
CA SER A 176 -1.39 12.80 16.24
C SER A 176 -2.83 12.98 16.76
N GLY A 177 -3.25 12.13 17.70
CA GLY A 177 -4.58 12.21 18.30
C GLY A 177 -4.83 13.55 19.01
N LEU A 178 -3.86 14.05 19.76
CA LEU A 178 -3.95 15.36 20.44
C LEU A 178 -4.11 16.52 19.45
N ILE A 179 -3.33 16.54 18.37
CA ILE A 179 -3.46 17.53 17.31
C ILE A 179 -4.87 17.51 16.71
N LEU A 180 -5.43 16.33 16.46
CA LEU A 180 -6.79 16.19 15.92
C LEU A 180 -7.87 16.72 16.88
N THR A 181 -7.63 16.75 18.19
CA THR A 181 -8.59 17.38 19.13
C THR A 181 -8.79 18.87 18.87
N MET A 182 -7.77 19.54 18.29
CA MET A 182 -7.83 20.97 17.95
C MET A 182 -8.79 21.28 16.77
N LEU A 183 -9.22 20.27 16.02
CA LEU A 183 -10.24 20.46 14.99
C LEU A 183 -11.53 21.00 15.63
N PRO A 184 -12.29 21.87 14.95
CA PRO A 184 -13.62 22.27 15.37
C PRO A 184 -14.53 21.06 15.60
N ARG A 185 -15.61 21.24 16.35
CA ARG A 185 -16.57 20.16 16.59
C ARG A 185 -17.24 19.77 15.27
N ASP A 186 -17.42 18.46 15.07
CA ASP A 186 -18.18 17.95 13.91
C ASP A 186 -19.59 18.54 13.94
N LEU A 187 -19.96 19.26 12.88
CA LEU A 187 -21.35 19.62 12.63
C LEU A 187 -22.09 18.31 12.31
N GLN A 188 -23.27 18.11 12.91
CA GLN A 188 -24.15 17.01 12.53
C GLN A 188 -24.71 17.31 11.14
N ASP A 189 -24.13 16.73 10.10
CA ASP A 189 -24.85 16.59 8.84
C ASP A 189 -25.94 15.53 9.05
N GLU A 190 -27.17 15.98 9.25
CA GLU A 190 -28.39 15.16 9.20
C GLU A 190 -28.69 14.68 7.77
N THR A 191 -27.77 14.81 6.84
CA THR A 191 -27.90 14.22 5.51
C THR A 191 -27.95 12.71 5.68
N GLN A 192 -29.19 12.23 5.72
CA GLN A 192 -29.58 10.82 5.65
C GLN A 192 -28.67 10.10 4.65
N SER A 193 -27.69 9.35 5.16
CA SER A 193 -27.00 8.40 4.32
C SER A 193 -28.06 7.44 3.81
N LYS A 194 -28.38 7.53 2.51
CA LYS A 194 -29.18 6.49 1.84
C LYS A 194 -28.60 5.16 2.32
N GLN A 195 -29.44 4.28 2.82
CA GLN A 195 -29.06 2.92 3.19
C GLN A 195 -28.53 2.23 1.92
N GLN A 196 -27.28 2.47 1.62
CA GLN A 196 -26.60 1.75 0.55
C GLN A 196 -26.37 0.33 1.05
N ASN A 197 -26.94 -0.62 0.35
CA ASN A 197 -26.76 -2.03 0.67
C ASN A 197 -25.42 -2.48 0.08
N LEU A 198 -24.32 -2.34 0.88
CA LEU A 198 -22.96 -2.66 0.47
C LEU A 198 -22.83 -4.02 -0.22
N LYS A 199 -23.54 -5.02 0.31
CA LYS A 199 -23.54 -6.36 -0.27
C LYS A 199 -24.10 -6.31 -1.70
N GLN A 200 -25.13 -5.52 -1.92
CA GLN A 200 -25.73 -5.37 -3.24
C GLN A 200 -24.80 -4.60 -4.20
N GLU A 201 -24.18 -3.51 -3.75
CA GLU A 201 -23.21 -2.75 -4.55
C GLU A 201 -22.00 -3.57 -4.94
N LEU A 202 -21.48 -4.40 -4.01
CA LEU A 202 -20.39 -5.32 -4.29
C LEU A 202 -20.79 -6.37 -5.34
N ILE A 203 -21.97 -6.99 -5.18
CA ILE A 203 -22.49 -7.99 -6.13
C ILE A 203 -22.70 -7.35 -7.51
N GLU A 204 -23.26 -6.14 -7.57
CA GLU A 204 -23.45 -5.40 -8.81
C GLU A 204 -22.10 -5.06 -9.47
N GLY A 205 -21.09 -4.61 -8.68
CA GLY A 205 -19.75 -4.35 -9.16
C GLY A 205 -19.08 -5.61 -9.72
N LEU A 206 -19.15 -6.74 -9.01
CA LEU A 206 -18.62 -8.02 -9.46
C LEU A 206 -19.32 -8.51 -10.73
N ARG A 207 -20.65 -8.39 -10.79
CA ARG A 207 -21.43 -8.75 -11.98
C ARG A 207 -21.06 -7.89 -13.18
N TYR A 208 -20.87 -6.57 -12.97
CA TYR A 208 -20.44 -5.65 -14.02
C TYR A 208 -19.04 -6.02 -14.56
N VAL A 209 -18.10 -6.30 -13.66
CA VAL A 209 -16.75 -6.76 -14.02
C VAL A 209 -16.81 -8.08 -14.80
N TRP A 210 -17.63 -9.04 -14.36
CA TRP A 210 -17.75 -10.34 -15.00
C TRP A 210 -18.32 -10.28 -16.42
N ASN A 211 -19.29 -9.39 -16.63
CA ASN A 211 -19.95 -9.20 -17.93
C ASN A 211 -19.09 -8.40 -18.94
N ASN A 212 -18.07 -7.66 -18.47
CA ASN A 212 -17.18 -6.89 -19.34
C ASN A 212 -15.85 -7.64 -19.52
N GLN A 213 -15.56 -8.09 -20.74
CA GLN A 213 -14.34 -8.86 -21.06
C GLN A 213 -13.06 -8.11 -20.63
N THR A 214 -12.99 -6.80 -20.87
CA THR A 214 -11.80 -5.99 -20.52
C THR A 214 -11.60 -5.92 -19.01
N LEU A 215 -12.69 -5.68 -18.25
CA LEU A 215 -12.63 -5.62 -16.79
C LEU A 215 -12.36 -6.98 -16.16
N ARG A 216 -12.89 -8.05 -16.73
CA ARG A 216 -12.60 -9.43 -16.31
C ARG A 216 -11.12 -9.76 -16.51
N THR A 217 -10.56 -9.42 -17.66
CA THR A 217 -9.12 -9.56 -17.92
C THR A 217 -8.29 -8.75 -16.95
N LEU A 218 -8.71 -7.51 -16.65
CA LEU A 218 -8.06 -6.66 -15.65
C LEU A 218 -8.12 -7.26 -14.25
N GLY A 219 -9.25 -7.86 -13.86
CA GLY A 219 -9.39 -8.58 -12.59
C GLY A 219 -8.45 -9.78 -12.47
N ALA A 220 -8.30 -10.58 -13.54
CA ALA A 220 -7.34 -11.68 -13.59
C ALA A 220 -5.87 -11.17 -13.52
N THR A 221 -5.59 -10.07 -14.22
CA THR A 221 -4.28 -9.39 -14.12
C THR A 221 -4.00 -8.91 -12.70
N PHE A 222 -5.00 -8.35 -12.00
CA PHE A 222 -4.90 -7.93 -10.59
C PHE A 222 -4.61 -9.10 -9.67
N ALA A 223 -5.29 -10.23 -9.90
CA ALA A 223 -5.07 -11.44 -9.11
C ALA A 223 -3.62 -11.94 -9.26
N ALA A 224 -3.12 -12.03 -10.51
CA ALA A 224 -1.76 -12.46 -10.78
C ALA A 224 -0.73 -11.46 -10.20
N ALA A 225 -0.90 -10.15 -10.45
CA ALA A 225 0.01 -9.12 -9.96
C ALA A 225 0.01 -9.01 -8.43
N GLY A 226 -1.16 -9.10 -7.79
CA GLY A 226 -1.30 -9.08 -6.33
C GLY A 226 -0.58 -10.26 -5.69
N LEU A 227 -0.83 -11.48 -6.19
CA LEU A 227 -0.17 -12.70 -5.71
C LEU A 227 1.35 -12.60 -5.89
N GLY A 228 1.82 -12.18 -7.07
CA GLY A 228 3.25 -12.01 -7.36
C GLY A 228 3.91 -10.98 -6.44
N ALA A 229 3.32 -9.81 -6.27
CA ALA A 229 3.83 -8.79 -5.36
C ALA A 229 3.86 -9.29 -3.91
N GLY A 230 2.80 -9.98 -3.47
CA GLY A 230 2.70 -10.53 -2.12
C GLY A 230 3.78 -11.57 -1.81
N LEU A 231 4.13 -12.43 -2.77
CA LEU A 231 5.17 -13.45 -2.58
C LEU A 231 6.52 -12.83 -2.17
N THR A 232 6.90 -11.71 -2.78
CA THR A 232 8.25 -11.15 -2.63
C THR A 232 8.34 -10.01 -1.63
N GLN A 233 7.25 -9.29 -1.38
CA GLN A 233 7.26 -8.09 -0.54
C GLN A 233 7.82 -8.33 0.87
N PRO A 234 7.40 -9.35 1.65
CA PRO A 234 7.98 -9.61 2.97
C PRO A 234 9.41 -10.13 2.91
N LEU A 235 9.85 -10.64 1.76
CA LEU A 235 11.14 -11.29 1.60
C LEU A 235 12.29 -10.37 1.19
N ALA A 236 12.04 -9.07 1.02
CA ALA A 236 13.06 -8.10 0.65
C ALA A 236 14.25 -8.06 1.64
N ILE A 237 13.99 -8.32 2.93
CA ILE A 237 15.05 -8.39 3.96
C ILE A 237 16.01 -9.58 3.71
N PHE A 238 15.50 -10.70 3.19
CA PHE A 238 16.34 -11.87 2.87
C PHE A 238 17.22 -11.64 1.65
N VAL A 239 16.78 -10.84 0.68
CA VAL A 239 17.68 -10.36 -0.39
C VAL A 239 18.87 -9.62 0.22
N THR A 240 18.62 -8.77 1.19
CA THR A 240 19.67 -8.00 1.87
C THR A 240 20.65 -8.92 2.59
N ILE A 241 20.15 -9.87 3.38
CA ILE A 241 20.98 -10.73 4.25
C ILE A 241 21.63 -11.85 3.43
N GLU A 242 20.84 -12.61 2.67
CA GLU A 242 21.30 -13.87 2.04
C GLU A 242 21.98 -13.64 0.70
N ASN A 243 21.40 -12.78 -0.17
CA ASN A 243 21.95 -12.57 -1.51
C ASN A 243 23.09 -11.55 -1.50
N LEU A 244 22.91 -10.43 -0.78
CA LEU A 244 23.86 -9.33 -0.79
C LEU A 244 24.90 -9.42 0.33
N GLY A 245 24.70 -10.30 1.33
CA GLY A 245 25.60 -10.45 2.48
C GLY A 245 25.73 -9.17 3.32
N GLN A 246 24.69 -8.31 3.28
CA GLN A 246 24.67 -7.05 4.00
C GLN A 246 23.93 -7.19 5.34
N ASP A 247 24.20 -6.28 6.26
CA ASP A 247 23.40 -6.16 7.47
C ASP A 247 21.92 -5.89 7.11
N LYS A 248 21.00 -6.48 7.88
CA LYS A 248 19.55 -6.32 7.66
C LYS A 248 19.09 -4.86 7.60
N SER A 249 19.79 -3.96 8.29
CA SER A 249 19.51 -2.52 8.27
C SER A 249 19.76 -1.90 6.90
N PHE A 250 20.61 -2.52 6.05
CA PHE A 250 20.83 -2.05 4.69
C PHE A 250 19.56 -2.04 3.85
N LEU A 251 18.53 -2.82 4.23
CA LEU A 251 17.20 -2.79 3.61
C LEU A 251 16.63 -1.37 3.51
N GLN A 252 16.86 -0.50 4.50
CA GLN A 252 16.42 0.91 4.45
C GLN A 252 16.88 1.62 3.17
N TRP A 253 18.11 1.38 2.73
CA TRP A 253 18.67 2.00 1.53
C TRP A 253 18.05 1.43 0.26
N LEU A 254 17.80 0.13 0.21
CA LEU A 254 17.12 -0.52 -0.93
C LEU A 254 15.70 0.03 -1.10
N LEU A 255 14.93 0.16 -0.02
CA LEU A 255 13.59 0.70 -0.06
C LEU A 255 13.58 2.20 -0.37
N THR A 256 14.52 2.96 0.19
CA THR A 256 14.67 4.40 -0.09
C THR A 256 14.96 4.65 -1.57
N VAL A 257 15.89 3.92 -2.15
CA VAL A 257 16.23 4.04 -3.59
C VAL A 257 15.03 3.68 -4.46
N ASN A 258 14.34 2.59 -4.15
CA ASN A 258 13.13 2.19 -4.87
C ASN A 258 12.03 3.26 -4.76
N GLY A 259 11.77 3.79 -3.56
CA GLY A 259 10.79 4.85 -3.32
C GLY A 259 11.15 6.16 -4.06
N ALA A 260 12.42 6.56 -4.03
CA ALA A 260 12.89 7.73 -4.77
C ALA A 260 12.70 7.55 -6.29
N ALA A 261 13.03 6.37 -6.81
CA ALA A 261 12.80 6.03 -8.22
C ALA A 261 11.30 6.07 -8.59
N MET A 262 10.41 5.63 -7.69
CA MET A 262 8.95 5.73 -7.89
C MET A 262 8.50 7.19 -8.00
N LEU A 263 9.03 8.09 -7.19
CA LEU A 263 8.68 9.51 -7.26
C LEU A 263 9.11 10.13 -8.60
N VAL A 264 10.36 9.89 -9.01
CA VAL A 264 10.88 10.37 -10.29
C VAL A 264 10.10 9.76 -11.47
N GLY A 265 9.88 8.44 -11.43
CA GLY A 265 9.11 7.71 -12.45
C GLY A 265 7.67 8.21 -12.56
N GLY A 266 7.02 8.51 -11.43
CA GLY A 266 5.67 9.06 -11.39
C GLY A 266 5.55 10.39 -12.13
N GLY A 267 6.48 11.31 -11.89
CA GLY A 267 6.55 12.58 -12.62
C GLY A 267 6.79 12.40 -14.12
N PHE A 268 7.71 11.50 -14.47
CA PHE A 268 8.03 11.21 -15.88
C PHE A 268 6.87 10.54 -16.61
N VAL A 269 6.27 9.51 -16.01
CA VAL A 269 5.14 8.78 -16.61
C VAL A 269 3.94 9.70 -16.82
N MET A 270 3.62 10.61 -15.88
CA MET A 270 2.54 11.58 -16.07
C MET A 270 2.72 12.46 -17.30
N ALA A 271 3.94 12.82 -17.66
CA ALA A 271 4.23 13.62 -18.84
C ALA A 271 3.97 12.86 -20.15
N PHE A 272 4.15 11.54 -20.17
CA PHE A 272 4.06 10.71 -21.39
C PHE A 272 2.83 9.81 -21.42
N ALA A 273 2.14 9.59 -20.30
CA ALA A 273 1.00 8.67 -20.19
C ALA A 273 -0.13 8.97 -21.18
N LYS A 274 -0.35 10.24 -21.52
CA LYS A 274 -1.39 10.64 -22.50
C LYS A 274 -1.14 10.12 -23.91
N LYS A 275 0.12 9.79 -24.26
CA LYS A 275 0.51 9.33 -25.60
C LYS A 275 0.53 7.79 -25.72
N ILE A 276 0.45 7.07 -24.62
CA ILE A 276 0.60 5.62 -24.59
C ILE A 276 -0.73 4.99 -24.17
N PRO A 277 -1.24 3.96 -24.88
CA PRO A 277 -2.43 3.25 -24.47
C PRO A 277 -2.32 2.68 -23.06
N PRO A 278 -3.35 2.77 -22.21
CA PRO A 278 -3.27 2.35 -20.80
C PRO A 278 -2.96 0.87 -20.63
N GLN A 279 -3.44 0.01 -21.53
CA GLN A 279 -3.09 -1.42 -21.53
C GLN A 279 -1.60 -1.65 -21.82
N THR A 280 -0.98 -0.81 -22.66
CA THR A 280 0.47 -0.89 -22.93
C THR A 280 1.28 -0.40 -21.73
N LEU A 281 0.84 0.66 -21.05
CA LEU A 281 1.46 1.12 -19.81
C LEU A 281 1.45 0.04 -18.74
N LEU A 282 0.30 -0.62 -18.56
CA LEU A 282 0.15 -1.69 -17.59
C LEU A 282 1.02 -2.91 -17.94
N ALA A 283 0.99 -3.35 -19.21
CA ALA A 283 1.80 -4.48 -19.68
C ALA A 283 3.31 -4.19 -19.54
N LEU A 284 3.75 -2.97 -19.88
CA LEU A 284 5.14 -2.55 -19.71
C LEU A 284 5.56 -2.59 -18.24
N GLY A 285 4.76 -2.00 -17.35
CA GLY A 285 5.04 -2.01 -15.91
C GLY A 285 5.17 -3.42 -15.34
N LEU A 286 4.24 -4.31 -15.68
CA LEU A 286 4.29 -5.71 -15.24
C LEU A 286 5.48 -6.47 -15.82
N SER A 287 5.83 -6.24 -17.10
CA SER A 287 6.99 -6.88 -17.73
C SER A 287 8.31 -6.42 -17.11
N VAL A 288 8.45 -5.12 -16.85
CA VAL A 288 9.62 -4.57 -16.15
C VAL A 288 9.69 -5.11 -14.72
N SER A 289 8.56 -5.17 -14.01
CA SER A 289 8.51 -5.77 -12.67
C SER A 289 8.91 -7.24 -12.69
N ALA A 290 8.51 -8.01 -13.71
CA ALA A 290 8.91 -9.40 -13.86
C ALA A 290 10.43 -9.55 -14.02
N VAL A 291 11.03 -8.78 -14.94
CA VAL A 291 12.49 -8.82 -15.18
C VAL A 291 13.26 -8.36 -13.93
N GLY A 292 12.83 -7.26 -13.33
CA GLY A 292 13.47 -6.73 -12.14
C GLY A 292 13.36 -7.69 -10.95
N THR A 293 12.19 -8.30 -10.74
CA THR A 293 11.98 -9.29 -9.66
C THR A 293 12.88 -10.51 -9.85
N LEU A 294 12.95 -11.08 -11.06
CA LEU A 294 13.84 -12.20 -11.35
C LEU A 294 15.31 -11.83 -11.09
N GLY A 295 15.72 -10.67 -11.59
CA GLY A 295 17.08 -10.19 -11.40
C GLY A 295 17.44 -9.93 -9.94
N ILE A 296 16.53 -9.36 -9.13
CA ILE A 296 16.74 -9.15 -7.69
C ILE A 296 16.88 -10.49 -6.96
N GLY A 297 16.02 -11.48 -7.30
CA GLY A 297 16.11 -12.82 -6.70
C GLY A 297 17.40 -13.58 -7.02
N TRP A 298 18.03 -13.25 -8.15
CA TRP A 298 19.29 -13.88 -8.59
C TRP A 298 20.55 -13.09 -8.23
N SER A 299 20.42 -11.77 -8.03
CA SER A 299 21.56 -10.87 -7.85
C SER A 299 22.26 -11.07 -6.51
N THR A 300 23.59 -11.17 -6.56
CA THR A 300 24.49 -11.13 -5.40
C THR A 300 25.27 -9.80 -5.32
N SER A 301 25.07 -8.90 -6.28
CA SER A 301 25.77 -7.61 -6.34
C SER A 301 24.87 -6.48 -5.85
N VAL A 302 25.33 -5.72 -4.86
CA VAL A 302 24.62 -4.53 -4.34
C VAL A 302 24.29 -3.53 -5.46
N ILE A 303 25.27 -3.22 -6.30
CA ILE A 303 25.11 -2.23 -7.38
C ILE A 303 24.06 -2.71 -8.38
N PHE A 304 24.13 -3.98 -8.81
CA PHE A 304 23.17 -4.53 -9.76
C PHE A 304 21.76 -4.58 -9.17
N THR A 305 21.62 -4.96 -7.91
CA THR A 305 20.31 -4.93 -7.20
C THR A 305 19.74 -3.52 -7.11
N ILE A 306 20.58 -2.51 -6.80
CA ILE A 306 20.15 -1.11 -6.79
C ILE A 306 19.67 -0.67 -8.17
N LEU A 307 20.36 -1.01 -9.24
CA LEU A 307 19.93 -0.68 -10.60
C LEU A 307 18.57 -1.31 -10.96
N LEU A 308 18.34 -2.56 -10.55
CA LEU A 308 17.06 -3.25 -10.75
C LEU A 308 15.94 -2.61 -9.91
N LEU A 309 16.23 -2.18 -8.67
CA LEU A 309 15.27 -1.48 -7.83
C LEU A 309 14.92 -0.10 -8.38
N VAL A 310 15.91 0.63 -8.93
CA VAL A 310 15.65 1.88 -9.64
C VAL A 310 14.76 1.64 -10.86
N LEU A 311 15.05 0.62 -11.64
CA LEU A 311 14.24 0.26 -12.81
C LEU A 311 12.79 -0.09 -12.39
N ASN A 312 12.63 -0.96 -11.41
CA ASN A 312 11.31 -1.34 -10.88
C ASN A 312 10.54 -0.13 -10.32
N GLY A 313 11.19 0.67 -9.47
CA GLY A 313 10.59 1.86 -8.90
C GLY A 313 10.16 2.85 -9.96
N PHE A 314 11.02 3.15 -10.95
CA PHE A 314 10.74 4.09 -12.02
C PHE A 314 9.51 3.69 -12.86
N PHE A 315 9.34 2.40 -13.17
CA PHE A 315 8.21 1.91 -13.95
C PHE A 315 6.97 1.54 -13.13
N TYR A 316 7.05 1.46 -11.80
CA TYR A 316 5.92 1.11 -10.95
C TYR A 316 4.68 2.00 -11.15
N PRO A 317 4.79 3.34 -11.32
CA PRO A 317 3.65 4.21 -11.58
C PRO A 317 2.88 3.86 -12.87
N THR A 318 3.52 3.24 -13.87
CA THR A 318 2.84 2.84 -15.11
C THR A 318 1.75 1.81 -14.83
N ILE A 319 1.95 0.93 -13.84
CA ILE A 319 0.96 -0.05 -13.41
C ILE A 319 -0.28 0.67 -12.88
N HIS A 320 -0.11 1.56 -11.91
CA HIS A 320 -1.23 2.28 -11.29
C HIS A 320 -1.97 3.19 -12.27
N ILE A 321 -1.24 3.93 -13.11
CA ILE A 321 -1.85 4.81 -14.10
C ILE A 321 -2.57 3.99 -15.16
N GLY A 322 -1.96 2.90 -15.66
CA GLY A 322 -2.58 2.00 -16.62
C GLY A 322 -3.88 1.40 -16.09
N ILE A 323 -3.86 0.89 -14.87
CA ILE A 323 -5.01 0.31 -14.16
C ILE A 323 -6.16 1.32 -14.04
N ASN A 324 -5.90 2.48 -13.41
CA ASN A 324 -6.94 3.47 -13.16
C ASN A 324 -7.55 3.98 -14.46
N THR A 325 -6.72 4.22 -15.48
CA THR A 325 -7.19 4.66 -16.79
C THR A 325 -8.01 3.59 -17.49
N MET A 326 -7.63 2.30 -17.39
CA MET A 326 -8.42 1.20 -17.95
C MET A 326 -9.79 1.07 -17.26
N ILE A 327 -9.85 1.20 -15.94
CA ILE A 327 -11.11 1.20 -15.21
C ILE A 327 -12.00 2.36 -15.70
N LEU A 328 -11.47 3.57 -15.73
CA LEU A 328 -12.22 4.78 -16.16
C LEU A 328 -12.74 4.66 -17.61
N ASN A 329 -11.90 4.16 -18.53
CA ASN A 329 -12.26 4.06 -19.94
C ASN A 329 -13.24 2.92 -20.27
N ASN A 330 -13.39 1.93 -19.39
CA ASN A 330 -14.22 0.75 -19.64
C ASN A 330 -15.42 0.63 -18.66
N THR A 331 -15.66 1.69 -17.89
CA THR A 331 -16.72 1.70 -16.87
C THR A 331 -17.58 2.96 -17.01
N GLU A 332 -18.90 2.80 -17.03
CA GLU A 332 -19.83 3.92 -17.00
C GLU A 332 -19.76 4.68 -15.68
N GLY A 333 -19.92 6.01 -15.72
CA GLY A 333 -19.76 6.89 -14.56
C GLY A 333 -20.39 6.37 -13.25
N PRO A 334 -21.66 5.93 -13.23
CA PRO A 334 -22.33 5.43 -12.03
C PRO A 334 -21.73 4.14 -11.45
N TYR A 335 -20.97 3.37 -12.25
CA TYR A 335 -20.38 2.08 -11.86
C TYR A 335 -18.91 2.17 -11.49
N ILE A 336 -18.20 3.31 -11.69
CA ILE A 336 -16.76 3.44 -11.43
C ILE A 336 -16.41 3.05 -9.99
N GLY A 337 -17.18 3.55 -9.01
CA GLY A 337 -16.97 3.20 -7.59
C GLY A 337 -17.18 1.72 -7.29
N ARG A 338 -18.21 1.10 -7.90
CA ARG A 338 -18.54 -0.33 -7.72
C ARG A 338 -17.50 -1.24 -8.35
N VAL A 339 -16.99 -0.88 -9.54
CA VAL A 339 -15.91 -1.61 -10.22
C VAL A 339 -14.60 -1.51 -9.44
N GLY A 340 -14.22 -0.31 -8.99
CA GLY A 340 -13.06 -0.12 -8.11
C GLY A 340 -13.18 -0.91 -6.80
N GLY A 341 -14.37 -0.86 -6.18
CA GLY A 341 -14.71 -1.63 -4.98
C GLY A 341 -14.71 -3.15 -5.19
N ALA A 342 -14.88 -3.64 -6.41
CA ALA A 342 -14.77 -5.07 -6.74
C ALA A 342 -13.33 -5.50 -7.07
N LEU A 343 -12.57 -4.69 -7.81
CA LEU A 343 -11.23 -5.04 -8.27
C LEU A 343 -10.14 -4.86 -7.20
N THR A 344 -10.22 -3.80 -6.39
CA THR A 344 -9.20 -3.54 -5.35
C THR A 344 -9.06 -4.69 -4.34
N PRO A 345 -10.16 -5.28 -3.82
CA PRO A 345 -10.04 -6.43 -2.93
C PRO A 345 -9.48 -7.69 -3.58
N ILE A 346 -9.67 -7.87 -4.88
CA ILE A 346 -9.03 -8.99 -5.61
C ILE A 346 -7.52 -8.83 -5.51
N TYR A 347 -6.98 -7.65 -5.81
CA TYR A 347 -5.56 -7.37 -5.70
C TYR A 347 -5.05 -7.56 -4.26
N MET A 348 -5.71 -6.91 -3.28
CA MET A 348 -5.29 -6.94 -1.87
C MET A 348 -5.40 -8.34 -1.26
N GLY A 349 -6.48 -9.08 -1.55
CA GLY A 349 -6.66 -10.45 -1.06
C GLY A 349 -5.61 -11.40 -1.62
N MET A 350 -5.32 -11.30 -2.92
CA MET A 350 -4.27 -12.10 -3.55
C MET A 350 -2.88 -11.71 -3.05
N MET A 351 -2.65 -10.43 -2.75
CA MET A 351 -1.40 -9.96 -2.16
C MET A 351 -1.20 -10.54 -0.75
N VAL A 352 -2.22 -10.52 0.10
CA VAL A 352 -2.16 -11.13 1.44
C VAL A 352 -1.93 -12.64 1.37
N LEU A 353 -2.59 -13.34 0.43
CA LEU A 353 -2.33 -14.75 0.15
C LEU A 353 -0.87 -14.97 -0.29
N GLY A 354 -0.37 -14.13 -1.18
CA GLY A 354 1.03 -14.17 -1.61
C GLY A 354 2.00 -13.98 -0.46
N MET A 355 1.76 -13.00 0.43
CA MET A 355 2.58 -12.79 1.64
C MET A 355 2.59 -14.01 2.55
N SER A 356 1.43 -14.64 2.75
CA SER A 356 1.30 -15.84 3.56
C SER A 356 2.07 -17.02 2.96
N LEU A 357 2.02 -17.18 1.65
CA LEU A 357 2.72 -18.24 0.93
C LEU A 357 4.21 -17.96 0.77
N GLY A 358 4.62 -16.70 0.63
CA GLY A 358 6.01 -16.32 0.36
C GLY A 358 6.98 -16.81 1.42
N GLY A 359 6.65 -16.61 2.70
CA GLY A 359 7.47 -17.12 3.81
C GLY A 359 7.56 -18.64 3.85
N LEU A 360 6.42 -19.33 3.66
CA LEU A 360 6.36 -20.79 3.64
C LEU A 360 7.16 -21.39 2.47
N LEU A 361 7.00 -20.82 1.27
CA LEU A 361 7.73 -21.28 0.09
C LEU A 361 9.23 -21.02 0.19
N LYS A 362 9.63 -19.89 0.79
CA LYS A 362 11.05 -19.63 1.04
C LYS A 362 11.64 -20.65 2.03
N ASP A 363 10.89 -20.97 3.08
CA ASP A 363 11.33 -21.93 4.10
C ASP A 363 11.55 -23.34 3.51
N GLN A 364 10.69 -23.76 2.59
CA GLN A 364 10.70 -25.10 1.99
C GLN A 364 11.58 -25.22 0.74
N LEU A 365 11.75 -24.16 -0.02
CA LEU A 365 12.44 -24.18 -1.31
C LEU A 365 13.70 -23.30 -1.27
N SER A 366 13.57 -22.07 -1.74
CA SER A 366 14.65 -21.06 -1.73
C SER A 366 14.10 -19.66 -2.00
N LEU A 367 14.88 -18.64 -1.67
CA LEU A 367 14.54 -17.25 -1.99
C LEU A 367 14.37 -17.07 -3.52
N PHE A 368 15.31 -17.61 -4.32
CA PHE A 368 15.25 -17.53 -5.78
C PHE A 368 13.97 -18.19 -6.36
N ALA A 369 13.55 -19.34 -5.83
CA ALA A 369 12.34 -20.01 -6.30
C ALA A 369 11.08 -19.16 -6.10
N VAL A 370 10.98 -18.46 -4.99
CA VAL A 370 9.86 -17.54 -4.72
C VAL A 370 9.86 -16.34 -5.66
N TYR A 371 11.05 -15.76 -5.90
CA TYR A 371 11.20 -14.65 -6.85
C TYR A 371 10.89 -15.09 -8.29
N ALA A 372 11.30 -16.30 -8.69
CA ALA A 372 10.95 -16.88 -10.00
C ALA A 372 9.45 -17.13 -10.15
N ALA A 373 8.79 -17.65 -9.10
CA ALA A 373 7.33 -17.82 -9.09
C ALA A 373 6.60 -16.47 -9.20
N SER A 374 7.06 -15.44 -8.49
CA SER A 374 6.54 -14.08 -8.60
C SER A 374 6.71 -13.52 -10.01
N THR A 375 7.88 -13.73 -10.62
CA THR A 375 8.16 -13.35 -12.01
C THR A 375 7.18 -13.98 -12.98
N PHE A 376 6.93 -15.28 -12.84
CA PHE A 376 5.95 -16.00 -13.67
C PHE A 376 4.55 -15.40 -13.54
N LEU A 377 4.14 -14.99 -12.35
CA LEU A 377 2.85 -14.34 -12.10
C LEU A 377 2.77 -12.96 -12.75
N PHE A 378 3.82 -12.14 -12.68
CA PHE A 378 3.86 -10.85 -13.37
C PHE A 378 3.82 -11.01 -14.89
N LEU A 379 4.56 -11.98 -15.43
CA LEU A 379 4.52 -12.31 -16.87
C LEU A 379 3.13 -12.80 -17.28
N THR A 380 2.49 -13.64 -16.47
CA THR A 380 1.11 -14.09 -16.70
C THR A 380 0.16 -12.89 -16.73
N GLY A 381 0.26 -11.98 -15.76
CA GLY A 381 -0.52 -10.73 -15.74
C GLY A 381 -0.30 -9.87 -16.99
N SER A 382 0.94 -9.75 -17.45
CA SER A 382 1.25 -9.03 -18.70
C SER A 382 0.71 -9.76 -19.94
N ALA A 383 0.83 -11.08 -19.99
CA ALA A 383 0.35 -11.89 -21.12
C ALA A 383 -1.18 -11.86 -21.26
N LEU A 384 -1.92 -11.79 -20.16
CA LEU A 384 -3.37 -11.62 -20.17
C LEU A 384 -3.84 -10.34 -20.88
N LEU A 385 -2.98 -9.33 -20.98
CA LEU A 385 -3.28 -8.06 -21.66
C LEU A 385 -3.04 -8.14 -23.19
N LEU A 386 -2.32 -9.14 -23.69
CA LEU A 386 -1.98 -9.26 -25.13
C LEU A 386 -3.20 -9.20 -26.08
N PRO A 387 -4.35 -9.85 -25.77
CA PRO A 387 -5.54 -9.73 -26.61
C PRO A 387 -6.09 -8.31 -26.70
N LEU A 388 -5.97 -7.54 -25.59
CA LEU A 388 -6.43 -6.15 -25.53
C LEU A 388 -5.50 -5.21 -26.30
N LEU A 389 -4.21 -5.54 -26.41
CA LEU A 389 -3.23 -4.79 -27.20
C LEU A 389 -3.53 -4.96 -28.70
N LYS A 390 -3.84 -6.18 -29.17
CA LYS A 390 -4.11 -6.50 -30.59
C LYS A 390 -5.41 -5.87 -31.09
N LYS A 391 -6.47 -5.79 -30.26
CA LYS A 391 -7.78 -5.30 -30.67
C LYS A 391 -7.78 -3.83 -31.11
N LYS A 392 -6.88 -2.98 -30.59
CA LYS A 392 -6.79 -1.56 -30.92
C LYS A 392 -5.94 -1.27 -32.14
N THR A 393 -4.99 -2.12 -32.49
CA THR A 393 -4.20 -2.01 -33.71
C THR A 393 -5.04 -2.28 -34.97
N SER A 394 -6.01 -3.20 -34.87
CA SER A 394 -6.94 -3.52 -35.97
C SER A 394 -7.95 -2.37 -36.24
N THR A 395 -8.36 -1.62 -35.22
CA THR A 395 -9.32 -0.52 -35.41
C THR A 395 -8.65 0.74 -35.98
N ALA A 396 -7.38 0.96 -35.68
CA ALA A 396 -6.62 2.07 -36.26
C ALA A 396 -6.31 1.86 -37.77
N SER A 397 -6.02 0.64 -38.16
CA SER A 397 -5.74 0.30 -39.57
C SER A 397 -6.98 0.29 -40.48
N VAL A 398 -8.19 0.25 -39.91
CA VAL A 398 -9.48 0.33 -40.65
C VAL A 398 -9.92 1.78 -40.83
N LEU A 399 -9.42 2.73 -40.04
CA LEU A 399 -9.71 4.15 -40.16
C LEU A 399 -8.71 4.93 -41.05
N GLU A 400 -7.60 4.28 -41.45
CA GLU A 400 -6.62 4.82 -42.40
C GLU A 400 -6.81 4.28 -43.84
N GLN A 401 -7.83 3.48 -44.10
CA GLN A 401 -8.31 3.05 -45.42
C GLN A 401 -9.65 3.76 -45.76
#